data_9f5b4ad13caadc558fe63f18c3605a1d
#
_entry.id   9f5b4ad13caadc558fe63f18c3605a1d
#
_cell.length_a   1.000
_cell.length_b   1.000
_cell.length_c   1.000
_cell.angle_alpha   90.00
_cell.angle_beta   90.00
_cell.angle_gamma   90.00
#
_symmetry.space_group_name_H-M   'P 1'
#
loop_
_entity.id
_entity.type
_entity.pdbx_description
1 polymer ?
#
loop_
_entity_poly.entity_id
_entity_poly.type
_entity_poly.pdbx_seq_one_letter_code
_entity_poly.pdbx_strand_id
1 'polypeptide(L)'
;MKALILNSGMGTRMGKLTEQSPKCTVKLTSNLTILDLQLQNLSSCGIEDVVITTGPFADIIKHHLESHYPHINFTFVHNPNYQTTNYIYSIALASDFLQNSDLLLVHGDLVFEKELLEMMLKQKYSCVAIDTQAPLPQKDFKAVIENNKIQKIGIEFFENAVMAQPLYSIQQKNWLYWLNQIQQFCKQNNRNVYAENALNEVSDKVELHPFDIHKWVCMEIDNLDDLKNVQTLIKREILKL
;
A
#
# COMPACT_ATOMS: atom_id res chain seq x y z
N MET A 1 10.90 -7.76 -9.80
CA MET A 1 9.72 -7.32 -8.99
C MET A 1 9.33 -5.93 -9.40
N LYS A 2 8.05 -5.61 -9.36
CA LYS A 2 7.52 -4.27 -9.67
C LYS A 2 6.79 -3.74 -8.42
N ALA A 3 6.88 -2.44 -8.14
CA ALA A 3 6.06 -1.84 -7.09
C ALA A 3 4.78 -1.21 -7.67
N LEU A 4 3.68 -1.30 -6.92
CA LEU A 4 2.45 -0.56 -7.15
C LEU A 4 2.17 0.33 -5.95
N ILE A 5 2.16 1.65 -6.16
CA ILE A 5 1.81 2.62 -5.12
C ILE A 5 0.44 3.23 -5.43
N LEU A 6 -0.49 3.15 -4.48
CA LEU A 6 -1.87 3.58 -4.64
C LEU A 6 -2.05 5.03 -4.19
N ASN A 7 -2.09 5.98 -5.13
CA ASN A 7 -2.19 7.42 -4.88
C ASN A 7 -3.39 8.10 -5.55
N SER A 8 -4.48 7.36 -5.81
CA SER A 8 -5.67 7.91 -6.45
C SER A 8 -6.62 8.64 -5.51
N GLY A 9 -6.41 8.55 -4.20
CA GLY A 9 -7.30 9.11 -3.19
C GLY A 9 -7.20 10.64 -3.05
N MET A 10 -8.27 11.26 -2.54
CA MET A 10 -8.33 12.71 -2.28
C MET A 10 -7.68 13.14 -0.96
N GLY A 11 -7.49 12.22 0.00
CA GLY A 11 -6.87 12.50 1.29
C GLY A 11 -7.63 13.48 2.20
N THR A 12 -8.93 13.62 2.06
CA THR A 12 -9.76 14.67 2.69
C THR A 12 -9.67 14.75 4.21
N ARG A 13 -9.33 13.63 4.88
CA ARG A 13 -9.15 13.59 6.35
C ARG A 13 -7.96 14.40 6.87
N MET A 14 -7.02 14.78 6.00
CA MET A 14 -5.85 15.61 6.32
C MET A 14 -6.14 17.12 6.29
N GLY A 15 -7.39 17.53 5.95
CA GLY A 15 -7.82 18.92 5.91
C GLY A 15 -6.96 19.78 4.99
N LYS A 16 -6.52 20.93 5.48
CA LYS A 16 -5.76 21.92 4.67
C LYS A 16 -4.48 21.38 4.04
N LEU A 17 -3.88 20.34 4.59
CA LEU A 17 -2.63 19.77 4.05
C LEU A 17 -2.85 19.08 2.68
N THR A 18 -4.08 18.69 2.37
CA THR A 18 -4.41 17.94 1.15
C THR A 18 -5.48 18.61 0.29
N GLU A 19 -5.85 19.86 0.58
CA GLU A 19 -6.78 20.64 -0.25
C GLU A 19 -6.24 20.87 -1.67
N GLN A 20 -4.92 21.09 -1.80
CA GLN A 20 -4.26 21.42 -3.07
C GLN A 20 -3.10 20.49 -3.43
N SER A 21 -2.89 19.43 -2.66
CA SER A 21 -1.80 18.47 -2.88
C SER A 21 -2.15 17.07 -2.45
N PRO A 22 -1.56 16.03 -3.07
CA PRO A 22 -1.85 14.65 -2.71
C PRO A 22 -1.30 14.31 -1.31
N LYS A 23 -1.99 13.40 -0.61
CA LYS A 23 -1.61 12.94 0.73
C LYS A 23 -0.16 12.42 0.78
N CYS A 24 0.28 11.72 -0.25
CA CYS A 24 1.64 11.15 -0.31
C CYS A 24 2.76 12.21 -0.32
N THR A 25 2.45 13.48 -0.65
CA THR A 25 3.43 14.60 -0.59
C THR A 25 3.40 15.35 0.74
N VAL A 26 2.65 14.87 1.73
CA VAL A 26 2.69 15.42 3.09
C VAL A 26 4.09 15.21 3.68
N LYS A 27 4.63 16.26 4.29
CA LYS A 27 6.01 16.28 4.81
C LYS A 27 6.12 15.55 6.15
N LEU A 28 6.99 14.57 6.19
CA LEU A 28 7.44 13.89 7.41
C LEU A 28 8.51 14.71 8.13
N THR A 29 9.43 15.32 7.34
CA THR A 29 10.45 16.24 7.80
C THR A 29 10.48 17.48 6.88
N SER A 30 11.42 18.42 7.09
CA SER A 30 11.59 19.58 6.18
C SER A 30 11.79 19.18 4.71
N ASN A 31 12.45 18.04 4.46
CA ASN A 31 12.94 17.63 3.15
C ASN A 31 12.44 16.25 2.68
N LEU A 32 11.56 15.59 3.43
CA LEU A 32 11.11 14.24 3.16
C LEU A 32 9.58 14.16 3.23
N THR A 33 8.95 13.70 2.17
CA THR A 33 7.53 13.39 2.14
C THR A 33 7.28 11.89 2.38
N ILE A 34 6.02 11.48 2.52
CA ILE A 34 5.65 10.04 2.59
C ILE A 34 6.14 9.32 1.34
N LEU A 35 5.87 9.90 0.15
CA LEU A 35 6.26 9.30 -1.13
C LEU A 35 7.78 9.21 -1.28
N ASP A 36 8.52 10.24 -0.83
CA ASP A 36 9.99 10.21 -0.86
C ASP A 36 10.54 9.06 -0.02
N LEU A 37 10.01 8.86 1.20
CA LEU A 37 10.42 7.74 2.06
C LEU A 37 10.15 6.39 1.40
N GLN A 38 8.96 6.22 0.81
CA GLN A 38 8.60 4.99 0.09
C GLN A 38 9.58 4.72 -1.05
N LEU A 39 9.85 5.72 -1.89
CA LEU A 39 10.73 5.55 -3.06
C LEU A 39 12.20 5.34 -2.67
N GLN A 40 12.70 6.00 -1.61
CA GLN A 40 14.03 5.74 -1.09
C GLN A 40 14.17 4.30 -0.59
N ASN A 41 13.15 3.78 0.12
CA ASN A 41 13.13 2.39 0.58
C ASN A 41 13.08 1.42 -0.60
N LEU A 42 12.22 1.67 -1.60
CA LEU A 42 12.13 0.85 -2.81
C LEU A 42 13.45 0.81 -3.59
N SER A 43 14.02 1.97 -3.89
CA SER A 43 15.27 2.09 -4.64
C SER A 43 16.43 1.43 -3.91
N SER A 44 16.53 1.60 -2.57
CA SER A 44 17.56 0.95 -1.77
C SER A 44 17.44 -0.58 -1.74
N CYS A 45 16.26 -1.13 -2.04
CA CYS A 45 16.01 -2.56 -2.21
C CYS A 45 16.11 -3.02 -3.68
N GLY A 46 16.53 -2.15 -4.61
CA GLY A 46 16.68 -2.47 -6.02
C GLY A 46 15.36 -2.55 -6.79
N ILE A 47 14.29 -1.92 -6.28
CA ILE A 47 12.98 -1.84 -6.97
C ILE A 47 12.90 -0.48 -7.66
N GLU A 48 13.13 -0.49 -8.98
CA GLU A 48 13.17 0.71 -9.84
C GLU A 48 12.02 0.77 -10.86
N ASP A 49 11.23 -0.30 -10.99
CA ASP A 49 9.99 -0.30 -11.79
C ASP A 49 8.79 -0.02 -10.89
N VAL A 50 8.21 1.17 -11.01
CA VAL A 50 7.14 1.64 -10.13
C VAL A 50 5.92 2.06 -10.92
N VAL A 51 4.79 1.40 -10.69
CA VAL A 51 3.47 1.82 -11.16
C VAL A 51 2.82 2.68 -10.07
N ILE A 52 2.37 3.86 -10.44
CA ILE A 52 1.69 4.79 -9.51
C ILE A 52 0.29 5.07 -10.03
N THR A 53 -0.71 4.72 -9.23
CA THR A 53 -2.07 5.15 -9.55
C THR A 53 -2.28 6.59 -9.10
N THR A 54 -2.97 7.39 -9.89
CA THR A 54 -3.20 8.81 -9.62
C THR A 54 -4.69 9.16 -9.73
N GLY A 55 -5.07 10.21 -9.01
CA GLY A 55 -6.41 10.82 -9.03
C GLY A 55 -6.32 12.32 -9.36
N PRO A 56 -6.88 13.21 -8.51
CA PRO A 56 -7.01 14.64 -8.82
C PRO A 56 -5.67 15.37 -8.94
N PHE A 57 -4.59 14.83 -8.36
CA PHE A 57 -3.29 15.49 -8.24
C PHE A 57 -2.21 14.81 -9.11
N ALA A 58 -2.60 14.23 -10.26
CA ALA A 58 -1.70 13.47 -11.13
C ALA A 58 -0.46 14.28 -11.55
N ASP A 59 -0.65 15.54 -11.96
CA ASP A 59 0.43 16.41 -12.44
C ASP A 59 1.42 16.77 -11.33
N ILE A 60 0.93 16.97 -10.09
CA ILE A 60 1.80 17.27 -8.94
C ILE A 60 2.69 16.06 -8.63
N ILE A 61 2.12 14.86 -8.57
CA ILE A 61 2.87 13.62 -8.34
C ILE A 61 3.91 13.43 -9.45
N LYS A 62 3.48 13.53 -10.71
CA LYS A 62 4.35 13.32 -11.87
C LYS A 62 5.52 14.30 -11.86
N HIS A 63 5.27 15.58 -11.72
CA HIS A 63 6.31 16.62 -11.69
C HIS A 63 7.30 16.39 -10.55
N HIS A 64 6.81 16.06 -9.33
CA HIS A 64 7.67 15.76 -8.19
C HIS A 64 8.61 14.58 -8.49
N LEU A 65 8.08 13.50 -9.03
CA LEU A 65 8.84 12.28 -9.28
C LEU A 65 9.85 12.40 -10.42
N GLU A 66 9.45 12.97 -11.55
CA GLU A 66 10.35 13.17 -12.69
C GLU A 66 11.51 14.09 -12.34
N SER A 67 11.31 15.06 -11.43
CA SER A 67 12.33 16.00 -10.99
C SER A 67 13.33 15.41 -9.98
N HIS A 68 12.87 14.53 -9.07
CA HIS A 68 13.68 14.07 -7.94
C HIS A 68 14.19 12.62 -8.09
N TYR A 69 13.53 11.80 -8.93
CA TYR A 69 13.82 10.37 -9.07
C TYR A 69 14.00 9.94 -10.54
N PRO A 70 14.89 10.60 -11.31
CA PRO A 70 15.04 10.33 -12.76
C PRO A 70 15.58 8.92 -13.07
N HIS A 71 16.09 8.19 -12.08
CA HIS A 71 16.59 6.82 -12.22
C HIS A 71 15.51 5.77 -12.06
N ILE A 72 14.32 6.12 -11.54
CA ILE A 72 13.20 5.20 -11.37
C ILE A 72 12.33 5.22 -12.62
N ASN A 73 11.96 4.03 -13.10
CA ASN A 73 11.04 3.87 -14.23
C ASN A 73 9.59 3.93 -13.75
N PHE A 74 8.94 5.08 -13.94
CA PHE A 74 7.57 5.31 -13.54
C PHE A 74 6.56 4.98 -14.65
N THR A 75 5.49 4.28 -14.28
CA THR A 75 4.27 4.16 -15.06
C THR A 75 3.12 4.81 -14.30
N PHE A 76 2.53 5.88 -14.85
CA PHE A 76 1.40 6.57 -14.22
C PHE A 76 0.08 6.05 -14.78
N VAL A 77 -0.84 5.65 -13.89
CA VAL A 77 -2.18 5.18 -14.25
C VAL A 77 -3.22 6.08 -13.59
N HIS A 78 -3.87 6.90 -14.40
CA HIS A 78 -4.89 7.81 -13.88
C HIS A 78 -6.24 7.11 -13.70
N ASN A 79 -6.85 7.26 -12.53
CA ASN A 79 -8.22 6.86 -12.28
C ASN A 79 -9.16 8.07 -12.46
N PRO A 80 -9.90 8.17 -13.57
CA PRO A 80 -10.81 9.29 -13.81
C PRO A 80 -12.05 9.28 -12.90
N ASN A 81 -12.35 8.14 -12.29
CA ASN A 81 -13.50 7.94 -11.42
C ASN A 81 -13.13 7.91 -9.92
N TYR A 82 -12.00 8.53 -9.54
CA TYR A 82 -11.48 8.50 -8.17
C TYR A 82 -12.49 8.96 -7.10
N GLN A 83 -13.46 9.79 -7.44
CA GLN A 83 -14.49 10.29 -6.50
C GLN A 83 -15.54 9.25 -6.15
N THR A 84 -15.78 8.28 -7.02
CA THR A 84 -16.90 7.33 -6.91
C THR A 84 -16.44 5.88 -6.82
N THR A 85 -15.14 5.64 -6.89
CA THR A 85 -14.53 4.31 -6.82
C THR A 85 -13.52 4.21 -5.69
N ASN A 86 -13.26 3.00 -5.24
CA ASN A 86 -12.14 2.72 -4.34
C ASN A 86 -10.90 2.26 -5.15
N TYR A 87 -9.77 2.07 -4.49
CA TYR A 87 -8.50 1.71 -5.13
C TYR A 87 -8.53 0.37 -5.89
N ILE A 88 -9.47 -0.53 -5.62
CA ILE A 88 -9.70 -1.73 -6.46
C ILE A 88 -9.83 -1.37 -7.93
N TYR A 89 -10.54 -0.28 -8.24
CA TYR A 89 -10.69 0.18 -9.62
C TYR A 89 -9.38 0.76 -10.18
N SER A 90 -8.60 1.46 -9.37
CA SER A 90 -7.27 1.94 -9.76
C SER A 90 -6.31 0.77 -10.09
N ILE A 91 -6.36 -0.31 -9.30
CA ILE A 91 -5.61 -1.55 -9.59
C ILE A 91 -6.09 -2.18 -10.91
N ALA A 92 -7.40 -2.26 -11.13
CA ALA A 92 -7.96 -2.81 -12.37
C ALA A 92 -7.51 -2.03 -13.61
N LEU A 93 -7.43 -0.68 -13.53
CA LEU A 93 -6.92 0.16 -14.60
C LEU A 93 -5.41 -0.05 -14.85
N ALA A 94 -4.65 -0.39 -13.82
CA ALA A 94 -3.21 -0.66 -13.91
C ALA A 94 -2.88 -2.10 -14.35
N SER A 95 -3.88 -2.97 -14.54
CA SER A 95 -3.70 -4.41 -14.69
C SER A 95 -2.68 -4.82 -15.75
N ASP A 96 -2.67 -4.17 -16.91
CA ASP A 96 -1.78 -4.52 -18.02
C ASP A 96 -0.28 -4.32 -17.68
N PHE A 97 0.03 -3.46 -16.74
CA PHE A 97 1.39 -3.19 -16.27
C PHE A 97 1.85 -4.11 -15.14
N LEU A 98 0.92 -4.92 -14.56
CA LEU A 98 1.15 -5.65 -13.31
C LEU A 98 1.18 -7.19 -13.49
N GLN A 99 1.02 -7.72 -14.71
CA GLN A 99 0.83 -9.16 -14.93
C GLN A 99 2.12 -9.98 -14.96
N ASN A 100 3.26 -9.35 -15.28
CA ASN A 100 4.46 -10.08 -15.72
C ASN A 100 5.60 -10.13 -14.70
N SER A 101 5.32 -9.88 -13.43
CA SER A 101 6.34 -9.90 -12.37
C SER A 101 5.73 -10.12 -11.00
N ASP A 102 6.56 -10.48 -10.04
CA ASP A 102 6.22 -10.34 -8.62
C ASP A 102 5.88 -8.90 -8.32
N LEU A 103 4.99 -8.68 -7.36
CA LEU A 103 4.45 -7.37 -7.01
C LEU A 103 4.76 -7.02 -5.56
N LEU A 104 5.19 -5.80 -5.34
CA LEU A 104 5.11 -5.12 -4.05
C LEU A 104 3.95 -4.12 -4.12
N LEU A 105 2.87 -4.36 -3.38
CA LEU A 105 1.73 -3.45 -3.26
C LEU A 105 1.86 -2.60 -2.01
N VAL A 106 1.77 -1.28 -2.18
CA VAL A 106 1.94 -0.29 -1.10
C VAL A 106 0.83 0.76 -1.19
N HIS A 107 0.16 1.05 -0.07
CA HIS A 107 -0.71 2.22 -0.01
C HIS A 107 0.10 3.52 0.04
N GLY A 108 -0.36 4.55 -0.64
CA GLY A 108 0.36 5.81 -0.82
C GLY A 108 0.51 6.67 0.44
N ASP A 109 -0.14 6.30 1.52
CA ASP A 109 -0.10 6.93 2.84
C ASP A 109 0.63 6.10 3.90
N LEU A 110 1.20 4.95 3.48
CA LEU A 110 1.91 4.06 4.38
C LEU A 110 3.35 4.54 4.61
N VAL A 111 3.74 4.61 5.85
CA VAL A 111 5.11 4.84 6.30
C VAL A 111 5.66 3.54 6.87
N PHE A 112 6.84 3.12 6.43
CA PHE A 112 7.48 1.89 6.88
C PHE A 112 9.00 1.99 6.84
N GLU A 113 9.66 1.23 7.71
CA GLU A 113 11.13 1.16 7.76
C GLU A 113 11.70 0.36 6.58
N LYS A 114 12.86 0.79 6.08
CA LYS A 114 13.60 0.08 5.03
C LYS A 114 13.91 -1.36 5.43
N GLU A 115 14.35 -1.59 6.67
CA GLU A 115 14.73 -2.91 7.17
C GLU A 115 13.53 -3.89 7.14
N LEU A 116 12.32 -3.41 7.43
CA LEU A 116 11.10 -4.19 7.29
C LEU A 116 10.94 -4.67 5.84
N LEU A 117 11.05 -3.75 4.87
CA LEU A 117 10.94 -4.09 3.45
C LEU A 117 11.99 -5.11 3.02
N GLU A 118 13.26 -4.91 3.41
CA GLU A 118 14.34 -5.85 3.14
C GLU A 118 14.04 -7.27 3.67
N MET A 119 13.44 -7.36 4.86
CA MET A 119 13.11 -8.65 5.48
C MET A 119 11.90 -9.32 4.81
N MET A 120 10.89 -8.54 4.38
CA MET A 120 9.77 -9.07 3.59
C MET A 120 10.23 -9.59 2.22
N LEU A 121 11.12 -8.87 1.54
CA LEU A 121 11.64 -9.26 0.23
C LEU A 121 12.53 -10.51 0.25
N LYS A 122 13.13 -10.84 1.39
CA LYS A 122 13.90 -12.09 1.58
C LYS A 122 13.01 -13.34 1.67
N GLN A 123 11.68 -13.16 1.87
CA GLN A 123 10.77 -14.30 1.93
C GLN A 123 10.62 -14.95 0.55
N LYS A 124 10.56 -16.28 0.55
CA LYS A 124 10.37 -17.08 -0.68
C LYS A 124 8.89 -17.37 -0.97
N TYR A 125 7.98 -16.67 -0.31
CA TYR A 125 6.53 -16.82 -0.40
C TYR A 125 5.86 -15.44 -0.41
N SER A 126 4.62 -15.38 -0.86
CA SER A 126 3.82 -14.15 -0.78
C SER A 126 3.46 -13.86 0.67
N CYS A 127 3.63 -12.62 1.10
CA CYS A 127 3.30 -12.22 2.46
C CYS A 127 2.67 -10.83 2.53
N VAL A 128 1.96 -10.59 3.62
CA VAL A 128 1.39 -9.30 4.01
C VAL A 128 1.86 -8.94 5.42
N ALA A 129 2.15 -7.66 5.63
CA ALA A 129 2.53 -7.13 6.92
C ALA A 129 1.35 -7.23 7.92
N ILE A 130 1.59 -7.88 9.06
CA ILE A 130 0.63 -7.97 10.18
C ILE A 130 1.33 -7.65 11.49
N ASP A 131 0.60 -7.19 12.50
CA ASP A 131 1.14 -7.00 13.83
C ASP A 131 0.32 -7.80 14.84
N THR A 132 0.97 -8.81 15.44
CA THR A 132 0.35 -9.70 16.43
C THR A 132 0.27 -9.09 17.83
N GLN A 133 0.98 -7.98 18.09
CA GLN A 133 1.04 -7.32 19.40
C GLN A 133 0.23 -6.03 19.45
N ALA A 134 -0.08 -5.44 18.32
CA ALA A 134 -0.90 -4.24 18.27
C ALA A 134 -2.37 -4.52 18.64
N PRO A 135 -3.04 -3.57 19.31
CA PRO A 135 -4.48 -3.68 19.52
C PRO A 135 -5.23 -3.66 18.19
N LEU A 136 -6.33 -4.39 18.09
CA LEU A 136 -7.13 -4.41 16.86
C LEU A 136 -7.71 -3.02 16.56
N PRO A 137 -7.42 -2.45 15.40
CA PRO A 137 -7.95 -1.15 15.02
C PRO A 137 -9.44 -1.23 14.69
N GLN A 138 -10.18 -0.15 14.95
CA GLN A 138 -11.62 -0.12 14.66
C GLN A 138 -11.91 0.02 13.17
N LYS A 139 -11.09 0.77 12.43
CA LYS A 139 -11.38 1.18 11.04
C LYS A 139 -10.37 0.68 10.02
N ASP A 140 -9.22 0.16 10.46
CA ASP A 140 -8.15 -0.30 9.58
C ASP A 140 -8.23 -1.82 9.37
N PHE A 141 -7.42 -2.33 8.46
CA PHE A 141 -7.43 -3.74 8.09
C PHE A 141 -7.03 -4.66 9.24
N LYS A 142 -7.70 -5.80 9.26
CA LYS A 142 -7.40 -6.95 10.11
C LYS A 142 -7.33 -8.20 9.23
N ALA A 143 -6.42 -9.10 9.57
CA ALA A 143 -6.24 -10.37 8.90
C ALA A 143 -6.68 -11.53 9.79
N VAL A 144 -7.50 -12.42 9.25
CA VAL A 144 -7.82 -13.72 9.85
C VAL A 144 -6.80 -14.74 9.36
N ILE A 145 -6.16 -15.44 10.29
CA ILE A 145 -5.05 -16.35 10.00
C ILE A 145 -5.42 -17.76 10.47
N GLU A 146 -5.28 -18.73 9.58
CA GLU A 146 -5.40 -20.15 9.91
C GLU A 146 -4.24 -20.93 9.28
N ASN A 147 -3.63 -21.84 10.03
CA ASN A 147 -2.52 -22.67 9.58
C ASN A 147 -1.38 -21.86 8.91
N ASN A 148 -1.05 -20.71 9.49
CA ASN A 148 -0.02 -19.79 8.97
C ASN A 148 -0.31 -19.24 7.56
N LYS A 149 -1.60 -19.14 7.20
CA LYS A 149 -2.08 -18.54 5.94
C LYS A 149 -3.15 -17.51 6.21
N ILE A 150 -3.15 -16.46 5.41
CA ILE A 150 -4.21 -15.45 5.43
C ILE A 150 -5.46 -16.06 4.78
N GLN A 151 -6.55 -16.06 5.53
CA GLN A 151 -7.87 -16.51 5.07
C GLN A 151 -8.70 -15.34 4.58
N LYS A 152 -8.68 -14.25 5.34
CA LYS A 152 -9.45 -13.03 5.02
C LYS A 152 -8.69 -11.79 5.47
N ILE A 153 -8.89 -10.69 4.75
CA ILE A 153 -8.47 -9.35 5.16
C ILE A 153 -9.66 -8.41 5.00
N GLY A 154 -9.92 -7.58 5.99
CA GLY A 154 -10.99 -6.58 5.95
C GLY A 154 -11.05 -5.76 7.24
N ILE A 155 -11.88 -4.73 7.23
CA ILE A 155 -12.09 -3.86 8.39
C ILE A 155 -13.13 -4.42 9.38
N GLU A 156 -13.92 -5.39 8.95
CA GLU A 156 -15.04 -5.99 9.69
C GLU A 156 -14.64 -7.19 10.58
N PHE A 157 -13.43 -7.74 10.40
CA PHE A 157 -13.01 -8.94 11.13
C PHE A 157 -12.40 -8.59 12.49
N PHE A 158 -12.97 -9.16 13.56
CA PHE A 158 -12.48 -8.97 14.94
C PHE A 158 -12.21 -10.30 15.66
N GLU A 159 -12.83 -11.39 15.22
CA GLU A 159 -12.63 -12.71 15.81
C GLU A 159 -11.43 -13.41 15.15
N ASN A 160 -10.52 -13.92 15.99
CA ASN A 160 -9.29 -14.60 15.54
C ASN A 160 -8.47 -13.78 14.52
N ALA A 161 -8.51 -12.45 14.66
CA ALA A 161 -7.87 -11.53 13.75
C ALA A 161 -6.68 -10.80 14.41
N VAL A 162 -5.76 -10.35 13.60
CA VAL A 162 -4.64 -9.48 13.97
C VAL A 162 -4.66 -8.21 13.12
N MET A 163 -4.01 -7.14 13.56
CA MET A 163 -3.85 -5.93 12.76
C MET A 163 -3.10 -6.25 11.46
N ALA A 164 -3.55 -5.74 10.33
CA ALA A 164 -2.86 -5.84 9.06
C ALA A 164 -2.54 -4.45 8.50
N GLN A 165 -1.37 -4.35 7.84
CA GLN A 165 -0.95 -3.14 7.14
C GLN A 165 -0.96 -3.38 5.63
N PRO A 166 -1.34 -2.39 4.81
CA PRO A 166 -1.44 -2.55 3.36
C PRO A 166 -0.06 -2.50 2.67
N LEU A 167 0.79 -3.43 3.08
CA LEU A 167 2.11 -3.71 2.51
C LEU A 167 2.19 -5.20 2.17
N TYR A 168 2.24 -5.50 0.88
CA TYR A 168 2.19 -6.88 0.37
C TYR A 168 3.38 -7.15 -0.53
N SER A 169 4.10 -8.24 -0.29
CA SER A 169 5.08 -8.82 -1.22
C SER A 169 4.47 -10.08 -1.83
N ILE A 170 4.12 -10.06 -3.12
CA ILE A 170 3.29 -11.10 -3.73
C ILE A 170 3.99 -11.68 -4.96
N GLN A 171 4.17 -12.99 -4.97
CA GLN A 171 4.66 -13.72 -6.14
C GLN A 171 3.65 -13.62 -7.28
N GLN A 172 4.13 -13.51 -8.50
CA GLN A 172 3.32 -13.38 -9.72
C GLN A 172 2.17 -14.40 -9.80
N LYS A 173 2.45 -15.68 -9.51
CA LYS A 173 1.43 -16.75 -9.55
C LYS A 173 0.23 -16.46 -8.65
N ASN A 174 0.46 -15.95 -7.43
CA ASN A 174 -0.59 -15.60 -6.47
C ASN A 174 -1.26 -14.27 -6.84
N TRP A 175 -0.45 -13.30 -7.30
CA TRP A 175 -0.95 -12.02 -7.75
C TRP A 175 -1.94 -12.14 -8.91
N LEU A 176 -1.69 -13.01 -9.87
CA LEU A 176 -2.58 -13.21 -11.03
C LEU A 176 -3.98 -13.71 -10.64
N TYR A 177 -4.10 -14.56 -9.62
CA TYR A 177 -5.43 -14.95 -9.12
C TYR A 177 -6.18 -13.76 -8.52
N TRP A 178 -5.50 -12.97 -7.68
CA TRP A 178 -6.10 -11.78 -7.08
C TRP A 178 -6.44 -10.72 -8.15
N LEU A 179 -5.52 -10.42 -9.06
CA LEU A 179 -5.74 -9.45 -10.13
C LEU A 179 -6.93 -9.82 -11.04
N ASN A 180 -7.04 -11.10 -11.41
CA ASN A 180 -8.18 -11.58 -12.19
C ASN A 180 -9.50 -11.38 -11.44
N GLN A 181 -9.53 -11.63 -10.14
CA GLN A 181 -10.73 -11.41 -9.33
C GLN A 181 -11.05 -9.92 -9.18
N ILE A 182 -10.06 -9.06 -9.00
CA ILE A 182 -10.22 -7.60 -9.04
C ILE A 182 -10.88 -7.15 -10.37
N GLN A 183 -10.41 -7.67 -11.50
CA GLN A 183 -10.98 -7.36 -12.80
C GLN A 183 -12.45 -7.85 -12.92
N GLN A 184 -12.78 -9.02 -12.37
CA GLN A 184 -14.16 -9.53 -12.34
C GLN A 184 -15.07 -8.61 -11.50
N PHE A 185 -14.63 -8.21 -10.30
CA PHE A 185 -15.36 -7.24 -9.47
C PHE A 185 -15.66 -5.95 -10.24
N CYS A 186 -14.65 -5.39 -10.89
CA CYS A 186 -14.81 -4.15 -11.65
C CYS A 186 -15.72 -4.28 -12.88
N LYS A 187 -15.69 -5.44 -13.57
CA LYS A 187 -16.62 -5.78 -14.68
C LYS A 187 -18.07 -5.89 -14.20
N GLN A 188 -18.29 -6.39 -12.99
CA GLN A 188 -19.59 -6.49 -12.34
C GLN A 188 -20.02 -5.19 -11.66
N ASN A 189 -19.29 -4.09 -11.89
CA ASN A 189 -19.53 -2.77 -11.31
C ASN A 189 -19.26 -2.66 -9.79
N ASN A 190 -18.63 -3.66 -9.16
CA ASN A 190 -18.18 -3.62 -7.77
C ASN A 190 -16.85 -2.83 -7.66
N ARG A 191 -16.92 -1.51 -7.89
CA ARG A 191 -15.74 -0.62 -7.99
C ARG A 191 -15.48 0.22 -6.75
N ASN A 192 -16.44 0.23 -5.79
CA ASN A 192 -16.34 1.00 -4.56
C ASN A 192 -16.19 0.11 -3.33
N VAL A 193 -15.35 -0.92 -3.46
CA VAL A 193 -14.97 -1.84 -2.38
C VAL A 193 -13.45 -1.90 -2.28
N TYR A 194 -12.92 -2.46 -1.21
CA TYR A 194 -11.49 -2.72 -1.07
C TYR A 194 -11.03 -3.86 -2.00
N ALA A 195 -9.79 -3.85 -2.45
CA ALA A 195 -9.26 -4.93 -3.26
C ALA A 195 -9.21 -6.26 -2.49
N GLU A 196 -9.10 -6.20 -1.17
CA GLU A 196 -9.12 -7.33 -0.25
C GLU A 196 -10.47 -8.08 -0.29
N ASN A 197 -11.59 -7.43 -0.64
CA ASN A 197 -12.85 -8.13 -0.88
C ASN A 197 -12.72 -9.16 -2.04
N ALA A 198 -12.01 -8.77 -3.09
CA ALA A 198 -11.71 -9.70 -4.20
C ALA A 198 -10.68 -10.78 -3.80
N LEU A 199 -9.69 -10.46 -2.96
CA LEU A 199 -8.76 -11.43 -2.40
C LEU A 199 -9.49 -12.50 -1.59
N ASN A 200 -10.42 -12.09 -0.74
CA ASN A 200 -11.15 -12.98 0.15
C ASN A 200 -11.98 -14.05 -0.60
N GLU A 201 -12.40 -13.76 -1.84
CA GLU A 201 -13.13 -14.73 -2.68
C GLU A 201 -12.20 -15.78 -3.34
N VAL A 202 -10.91 -15.53 -3.41
CA VAL A 202 -9.92 -16.42 -4.02
C VAL A 202 -8.79 -16.81 -3.06
N SER A 203 -9.00 -16.63 -1.76
CA SER A 203 -7.99 -16.90 -0.73
C SER A 203 -7.54 -18.37 -0.69
N ASP A 204 -8.39 -19.29 -1.13
CA ASP A 204 -8.07 -20.70 -1.32
C ASP A 204 -7.03 -20.96 -2.43
N LYS A 205 -6.93 -20.05 -3.43
CA LYS A 205 -6.01 -20.12 -4.57
C LYS A 205 -4.78 -19.25 -4.38
N VAL A 206 -4.86 -18.23 -3.51
CA VAL A 206 -3.78 -17.29 -3.23
C VAL A 206 -3.03 -17.74 -1.97
N GLU A 207 -1.82 -18.23 -2.15
CA GLU A 207 -0.98 -18.60 -1.01
C GLU A 207 -0.32 -17.35 -0.44
N LEU A 208 -1.01 -16.70 0.53
CA LEU A 208 -0.55 -15.48 1.21
C LEU A 208 -0.30 -15.80 2.68
N HIS A 209 0.88 -15.46 3.19
CA HIS A 209 1.30 -15.70 4.56
C HIS A 209 1.38 -14.42 5.39
N PRO A 210 1.17 -14.49 6.71
CA PRO A 210 1.43 -13.38 7.60
C PRO A 210 2.94 -13.12 7.73
N PHE A 211 3.35 -11.86 7.72
CA PHE A 211 4.68 -11.42 8.10
C PHE A 211 4.56 -10.47 9.30
N ASP A 212 4.97 -10.93 10.48
CA ASP A 212 4.81 -10.18 11.72
C ASP A 212 5.82 -9.03 11.83
N ILE A 213 5.29 -7.81 11.92
CA ILE A 213 6.06 -6.57 11.87
C ILE A 213 6.24 -5.90 13.24
N HIS A 214 5.88 -6.54 14.35
CA HIS A 214 5.90 -5.94 15.70
C HIS A 214 7.25 -5.30 16.11
N LYS A 215 8.34 -5.56 15.39
CA LYS A 215 9.67 -5.01 15.63
C LYS A 215 9.99 -3.74 14.84
N TRP A 216 9.15 -3.38 13.88
CA TRP A 216 9.38 -2.28 12.98
C TRP A 216 8.22 -1.30 12.97
N VAL A 217 8.49 -0.06 12.58
CA VAL A 217 7.44 0.92 12.32
C VAL A 217 6.86 0.67 10.93
N CYS A 218 5.54 0.42 10.89
CA CYS A 218 4.76 0.37 9.67
C CYS A 218 3.34 0.83 10.00
N MET A 219 2.93 1.99 9.47
CA MET A 219 1.62 2.58 9.78
C MET A 219 1.14 3.54 8.72
N GLU A 220 -0.16 3.64 8.54
CA GLU A 220 -0.79 4.64 7.68
C GLU A 220 -0.87 6.00 8.37
N ILE A 221 -0.75 7.07 7.60
CA ILE A 221 -1.00 8.45 8.07
C ILE A 221 -2.35 8.88 7.56
N ASP A 222 -3.39 8.73 8.35
CA ASP A 222 -4.76 9.04 7.93
C ASP A 222 -5.24 10.42 8.33
N ASN A 223 -4.65 10.97 9.38
CA ASN A 223 -5.02 12.25 9.95
C ASN A 223 -3.81 12.99 10.55
N LEU A 224 -4.05 14.18 11.11
CA LEU A 224 -2.98 15.01 11.68
C LEU A 224 -2.31 14.41 12.92
N ASP A 225 -3.02 13.56 13.67
CA ASP A 225 -2.44 12.95 14.86
C ASP A 225 -1.53 11.79 14.49
N ASP A 226 -1.86 11.01 13.44
CA ASP A 226 -0.95 10.02 12.86
C ASP A 226 0.32 10.68 12.34
N LEU A 227 0.19 11.80 11.62
CA LEU A 227 1.34 12.57 11.14
C LEU A 227 2.25 13.03 12.29
N LYS A 228 1.69 13.61 13.35
CA LYS A 228 2.46 14.02 14.53
C LYS A 228 3.14 12.85 15.21
N ASN A 229 2.44 11.69 15.28
CA ASN A 229 3.02 10.47 15.82
C ASN A 229 4.25 10.04 15.02
N VAL A 230 4.12 9.90 13.70
CA VAL A 230 5.26 9.56 12.82
C VAL A 230 6.41 10.58 12.96
N GLN A 231 6.12 11.87 12.94
CA GLN A 231 7.15 12.92 13.14
C GLN A 231 7.84 12.80 14.50
N THR A 232 7.13 12.35 15.52
CA THR A 232 7.69 12.11 16.87
C THR A 232 8.59 10.85 16.86
N LEU A 233 8.18 9.77 16.19
CA LEU A 233 8.99 8.57 16.04
C LEU A 233 10.30 8.86 15.29
N ILE A 234 10.25 9.70 14.24
CA ILE A 234 11.45 10.16 13.51
C ILE A 234 12.38 10.95 14.44
N LYS A 235 11.83 11.96 15.17
CA LYS A 235 12.63 12.78 16.10
C LYS A 235 13.28 11.99 17.22
N ARG A 236 12.68 10.88 17.63
CA ARG A 236 13.22 9.98 18.66
C ARG A 236 14.13 8.86 18.08
N GLU A 237 14.38 8.90 16.79
CA GLU A 237 15.18 7.89 16.07
C GLU A 237 14.62 6.46 16.22
N ILE A 238 13.33 6.33 16.51
CA ILE A 238 12.61 5.04 16.55
C ILE A 238 12.30 4.61 15.11
N LEU A 239 11.73 5.52 14.30
CA LEU A 239 11.61 5.33 12.86
C LEU A 239 12.91 5.81 12.20
N LYS A 240 13.68 4.88 11.67
CA LYS A 240 14.91 5.14 10.91
C LYS A 240 14.57 5.49 9.46
N LEU A 241 15.11 6.60 8.99
CA LEU A 241 14.94 7.10 7.62
C LEU A 241 16.07 6.64 6.72
#